data_3f056235939cdc90b013ee04d94d3617
#
_entry.id   3f056235939cdc90b013ee04d94d3617
#
_cell.length_a   1.000
_cell.length_b   1.000
_cell.length_c   1.000
_cell.angle_alpha   90.00
_cell.angle_beta   90.00
_cell.angle_gamma   90.00
#
_symmetry.space_group_name_H-M   'P 1'
#
loop_
_entity.id
_entity.type
_entity.pdbx_description
1 polymer ?
#
loop_
_entity_poly.entity_id
_entity_poly.type
_entity_poly.pdbx_seq_one_letter_code
_entity_poly.pdbx_strand_id
1 'polypeptide(L)'
;MLVNSKSKEYLTKLLDDPNMEKEIDSENWDKVYKYFLHMFKGSPLSVEERFKIYSDLTRFLLESGINPLVGQDHISGYTFYGEYDLEELPVIPSSIKKINSKAYTEVVTHEPMELTIPGTVETVDTYAFSECNDLTKLIIEDGVKEIESFAILDCKNINYIELPNSLKRLRYIVSAMDRSDLNNIVIKFNGSADEFIKLVDFSNSTNYFSRIHVLDKNDERIVL
;
A
#
# COMPACT_ATOMS: atom_id res chain seq x y z
N MET A 1 -23.69 4.21 -8.46
CA MET A 1 -22.38 4.82 -8.32
C MET A 1 -21.74 5.07 -9.69
N LEU A 2 -21.25 6.27 -9.94
CA LEU A 2 -20.96 6.70 -11.31
C LEU A 2 -19.45 6.59 -11.53
N VAL A 3 -19.00 5.47 -12.08
CA VAL A 3 -17.75 5.48 -12.86
C VAL A 3 -17.81 6.71 -13.75
N ASN A 4 -16.85 7.60 -13.65
CA ASN A 4 -16.78 8.84 -14.43
C ASN A 4 -17.08 8.50 -15.89
N SER A 5 -17.99 9.25 -16.53
CA SER A 5 -18.47 8.96 -17.89
C SER A 5 -17.34 8.83 -18.93
N LYS A 6 -16.23 9.55 -18.73
CA LYS A 6 -15.02 9.44 -19.56
C LYS A 6 -14.27 8.12 -19.36
N SER A 7 -14.16 7.65 -18.10
CA SER A 7 -13.50 6.38 -17.80
C SER A 7 -14.34 5.21 -18.34
N LYS A 8 -15.66 5.30 -18.22
CA LYS A 8 -16.58 4.31 -18.80
C LYS A 8 -16.51 4.28 -20.33
N GLU A 9 -16.48 5.44 -20.98
CA GLU A 9 -16.33 5.55 -22.43
C GLU A 9 -14.97 5.00 -22.90
N TYR A 10 -13.91 5.29 -22.15
CA TYR A 10 -12.56 4.81 -22.44
C TYR A 10 -12.44 3.31 -22.21
N LEU A 11 -12.95 2.79 -21.10
CA LEU A 11 -13.00 1.36 -20.81
C LEU A 11 -13.88 0.63 -21.82
N THR A 12 -15.03 1.19 -22.24
CA THR A 12 -15.87 0.62 -23.27
C THR A 12 -15.16 0.58 -24.63
N LYS A 13 -14.42 1.64 -25.00
CA LYS A 13 -13.61 1.62 -26.23
C LYS A 13 -12.48 0.61 -26.19
N LEU A 14 -11.93 0.37 -25.00
CA LEU A 14 -10.88 -0.62 -24.78
C LEU A 14 -11.44 -2.05 -24.77
N LEU A 15 -12.64 -2.23 -24.21
CA LEU A 15 -13.38 -3.50 -24.15
C LEU A 15 -14.04 -3.84 -25.48
N ASP A 16 -14.34 -2.85 -26.33
CA ASP A 16 -14.83 -3.01 -27.72
C ASP A 16 -13.72 -3.46 -28.69
N ASP A 17 -12.47 -3.57 -28.25
CA ASP A 17 -11.45 -4.30 -28.99
C ASP A 17 -11.82 -5.79 -29.05
N PRO A 18 -12.13 -6.34 -30.25
CA PRO A 18 -12.58 -7.73 -30.40
C PRO A 18 -11.56 -8.77 -29.90
N ASN A 19 -10.31 -8.37 -29.70
CA ASN A 19 -9.27 -9.21 -29.11
C ASN A 19 -9.33 -9.18 -27.58
N MET A 20 -9.79 -8.08 -26.98
CA MET A 20 -9.96 -7.93 -25.54
C MET A 20 -11.17 -8.70 -25.00
N GLU A 21 -12.31 -8.69 -25.70
CA GLU A 21 -13.51 -9.44 -25.31
C GLU A 21 -13.28 -10.95 -25.15
N LYS A 22 -12.30 -11.49 -25.87
CA LYS A 22 -11.91 -12.90 -25.78
C LYS A 22 -10.88 -13.21 -24.68
N GLU A 23 -10.24 -12.21 -24.14
CA GLU A 23 -9.18 -12.33 -23.13
C GLU A 23 -9.62 -11.94 -21.72
N ILE A 24 -10.78 -11.27 -21.57
CA ILE A 24 -11.34 -10.87 -20.29
C ILE A 24 -12.25 -11.98 -19.76
N ASP A 25 -11.65 -13.05 -19.29
CA ASP A 25 -12.29 -13.90 -18.29
C ASP A 25 -11.56 -13.73 -16.97
N SER A 26 -12.20 -14.15 -15.88
CA SER A 26 -11.66 -14.04 -14.52
C SER A 26 -10.33 -14.77 -14.30
N GLU A 27 -9.91 -15.61 -15.26
CA GLU A 27 -8.68 -16.41 -15.18
C GLU A 27 -7.49 -15.74 -15.91
N ASN A 28 -7.75 -14.76 -16.80
CA ASN A 28 -6.72 -14.14 -17.65
C ASN A 28 -6.49 -12.64 -17.36
N TRP A 29 -6.93 -12.18 -16.19
CA TRP A 29 -6.86 -10.78 -15.81
C TRP A 29 -5.43 -10.19 -15.83
N ASP A 30 -4.42 -10.95 -15.47
CA ASP A 30 -3.01 -10.53 -15.52
C ASP A 30 -2.57 -10.13 -16.94
N LYS A 31 -3.15 -10.72 -17.98
CA LYS A 31 -2.88 -10.35 -19.36
C LYS A 31 -3.50 -9.02 -19.73
N VAL A 32 -4.74 -8.78 -19.28
CA VAL A 32 -5.45 -7.50 -19.49
C VAL A 32 -4.64 -6.36 -18.83
N TYR A 33 -4.18 -6.56 -17.61
CA TYR A 33 -3.36 -5.61 -16.89
C TYR A 33 -2.01 -5.33 -17.58
N LYS A 34 -1.30 -6.36 -18.02
CA LYS A 34 -0.07 -6.23 -18.80
C LYS A 34 -0.29 -5.53 -20.14
N TYR A 35 -1.43 -5.78 -20.78
CA TYR A 35 -1.82 -5.12 -22.02
C TYR A 35 -2.06 -3.62 -21.77
N PHE A 36 -2.73 -3.25 -20.67
CA PHE A 36 -2.89 -1.86 -20.26
C PHE A 36 -1.56 -1.16 -20.03
N LEU A 37 -0.67 -1.77 -19.28
CA LEU A 37 0.67 -1.23 -19.05
C LEU A 37 1.45 -1.05 -20.36
N HIS A 38 1.25 -1.94 -21.33
CA HIS A 38 1.90 -1.88 -22.64
C HIS A 38 1.34 -0.77 -23.53
N MET A 39 0.02 -0.59 -23.53
CA MET A 39 -0.65 0.47 -24.30
C MET A 39 -0.22 1.87 -23.86
N PHE A 40 0.12 2.06 -22.59
CA PHE A 40 0.61 3.33 -22.09
C PHE A 40 2.07 3.61 -22.45
N LYS A 41 2.85 2.61 -22.86
CA LYS A 41 4.20 2.83 -23.42
C LYS A 41 4.08 3.54 -24.78
N GLY A 42 4.44 4.84 -24.79
CA GLY A 42 4.38 5.66 -26.01
C GLY A 42 3.06 6.41 -26.23
N SER A 43 2.11 6.32 -25.30
CA SER A 43 0.90 7.13 -25.32
C SER A 43 1.23 8.62 -25.11
N PRO A 44 0.55 9.56 -25.81
CA PRO A 44 0.70 10.99 -25.59
C PRO A 44 0.12 11.50 -24.26
N LEU A 45 -0.48 10.59 -23.45
CA LEU A 45 -1.05 10.92 -22.16
C LEU A 45 0.03 11.36 -21.16
N SER A 46 -0.29 12.38 -20.37
CA SER A 46 0.54 12.78 -19.23
C SER A 46 0.63 11.67 -18.18
N VAL A 47 1.59 11.79 -17.28
CA VAL A 47 1.75 10.83 -16.16
C VAL A 47 0.49 10.79 -15.30
N GLU A 48 -0.11 11.95 -15.01
CA GLU A 48 -1.34 12.09 -14.21
C GLU A 48 -2.55 11.44 -14.88
N GLU A 49 -2.71 11.63 -16.19
CA GLU A 49 -3.79 10.99 -16.96
C GLU A 49 -3.67 9.47 -16.95
N ARG A 50 -2.45 8.93 -17.05
CA ARG A 50 -2.21 7.48 -16.95
C ARG A 50 -2.58 6.94 -15.58
N PHE A 51 -2.18 7.62 -14.50
CA PHE A 51 -2.50 7.20 -13.15
C PHE A 51 -3.99 7.24 -12.87
N LYS A 52 -4.69 8.26 -13.37
CA LYS A 52 -6.13 8.34 -13.23
C LYS A 52 -6.85 7.18 -13.92
N ILE A 53 -6.46 6.86 -15.14
CA ILE A 53 -7.03 5.72 -15.88
C ILE A 53 -6.76 4.41 -15.13
N TYR A 54 -5.58 4.28 -14.58
CA TYR A 54 -5.18 3.11 -13.82
C TYR A 54 -6.00 2.94 -12.54
N SER A 55 -6.19 4.02 -11.79
CA SER A 55 -7.04 4.05 -10.61
C SER A 55 -8.51 3.75 -10.95
N ASP A 56 -9.04 4.35 -12.01
CA ASP A 56 -10.41 4.11 -12.46
C ASP A 56 -10.63 2.65 -12.88
N LEU A 57 -9.62 2.02 -13.49
CA LEU A 57 -9.66 0.59 -13.83
C LEU A 57 -9.63 -0.28 -12.57
N THR A 58 -8.73 -0.01 -11.65
CA THR A 58 -8.64 -0.73 -10.37
C THR A 58 -9.99 -0.67 -9.65
N ARG A 59 -10.61 0.52 -9.59
CA ARG A 59 -11.92 0.71 -8.99
C ARG A 59 -13.00 -0.12 -9.68
N PHE A 60 -13.06 -0.08 -11.00
CA PHE A 60 -14.03 -0.87 -11.78
C PHE A 60 -13.93 -2.36 -11.49
N LEU A 61 -12.71 -2.88 -11.35
CA LEU A 61 -12.48 -4.28 -11.01
C LEU A 61 -12.96 -4.64 -9.62
N LEU A 62 -12.61 -3.82 -8.64
CA LEU A 62 -13.02 -4.01 -7.25
C LEU A 62 -14.55 -3.97 -7.13
N GLU A 63 -15.21 -3.02 -7.78
CA GLU A 63 -16.67 -2.92 -7.84
C GLU A 63 -17.31 -4.13 -8.56
N SER A 64 -16.57 -4.77 -9.45
CA SER A 64 -16.99 -6.01 -10.14
C SER A 64 -16.65 -7.27 -9.33
N GLY A 65 -16.11 -7.15 -8.11
CA GLY A 65 -15.71 -8.28 -7.25
C GLY A 65 -14.42 -8.96 -7.70
N ILE A 66 -13.62 -8.30 -8.54
CA ILE A 66 -12.35 -8.84 -9.06
C ILE A 66 -11.19 -8.20 -8.30
N ASN A 67 -10.35 -9.02 -7.66
CA ASN A 67 -9.13 -8.53 -7.03
C ASN A 67 -8.06 -8.26 -8.10
N PRO A 68 -7.65 -6.99 -8.34
CA PRO A 68 -6.70 -6.60 -9.38
C PRO A 68 -5.27 -7.11 -9.12
N LEU A 69 -5.00 -7.62 -7.93
CA LEU A 69 -3.67 -8.12 -7.53
C LEU A 69 -3.46 -9.60 -7.88
N VAL A 70 -4.51 -10.32 -8.27
CA VAL A 70 -4.39 -11.73 -8.64
C VAL A 70 -3.49 -11.87 -9.87
N GLY A 71 -2.50 -12.79 -9.80
CA GLY A 71 -1.54 -13.01 -10.87
C GLY A 71 -0.38 -12.00 -10.93
N GLN A 72 -0.38 -10.98 -10.07
CA GLN A 72 0.75 -10.03 -9.96
C GLN A 72 1.82 -10.55 -9.00
N ASP A 73 3.06 -10.10 -9.18
CA ASP A 73 4.18 -10.33 -8.26
C ASP A 73 4.56 -9.06 -7.45
N HIS A 74 3.99 -7.92 -7.83
CA HIS A 74 4.16 -6.66 -7.12
C HIS A 74 2.92 -5.77 -7.24
N ILE A 75 2.75 -4.83 -6.32
CA ILE A 75 1.75 -3.77 -6.42
C ILE A 75 2.44 -2.54 -7.01
N SER A 76 2.00 -2.13 -8.18
CA SER A 76 2.55 -0.97 -8.88
C SER A 76 2.20 0.34 -8.18
N GLY A 77 2.97 1.40 -8.44
CA GLY A 77 2.65 2.73 -7.95
C GLY A 77 1.28 3.21 -8.44
N TYR A 78 0.52 3.84 -7.56
CA TYR A 78 -0.84 4.36 -7.80
C TYR A 78 -1.90 3.30 -8.13
N THR A 79 -1.66 2.02 -7.82
CA THR A 79 -2.67 0.96 -7.99
C THR A 79 -3.94 1.30 -7.22
N PHE A 80 -3.82 1.73 -5.98
CA PHE A 80 -4.93 2.16 -5.14
C PHE A 80 -4.81 3.66 -4.86
N TYR A 81 -5.15 4.48 -5.85
CA TYR A 81 -5.13 5.93 -5.74
C TYR A 81 -6.53 6.51 -5.79
N GLY A 82 -6.89 7.34 -4.81
CA GLY A 82 -8.14 8.07 -4.79
C GLY A 82 -9.22 7.44 -3.92
N GLU A 83 -10.47 7.80 -4.20
CA GLU A 83 -11.64 7.45 -3.39
C GLU A 83 -12.24 6.12 -3.81
N TYR A 84 -12.49 5.23 -2.84
CA TYR A 84 -13.12 3.93 -3.03
C TYR A 84 -14.33 3.81 -2.13
N ASP A 85 -15.46 3.40 -2.70
CA ASP A 85 -16.68 3.06 -1.95
C ASP A 85 -16.64 1.58 -1.57
N LEU A 86 -15.66 1.21 -0.77
CA LEU A 86 -15.42 -0.14 -0.28
C LEU A 86 -15.32 -0.11 1.24
N GLU A 87 -15.87 -1.15 1.88
CA GLU A 87 -15.70 -1.35 3.32
C GLU A 87 -14.24 -1.69 3.67
N GLU A 88 -13.56 -2.43 2.77
CA GLU A 88 -12.16 -2.81 2.93
C GLU A 88 -11.46 -2.94 1.57
N LEU A 89 -10.16 -2.73 1.55
CA LEU A 89 -9.34 -3.01 0.38
C LEU A 89 -9.17 -4.54 0.19
N PRO A 90 -8.91 -4.98 -1.05
CA PRO A 90 -8.75 -6.40 -1.31
C PRO A 90 -7.52 -6.98 -0.60
N VAL A 91 -7.66 -8.20 -0.13
CA VAL A 91 -6.56 -8.96 0.48
C VAL A 91 -5.38 -9.02 -0.51
N ILE A 92 -4.18 -8.75 -0.01
CA ILE A 92 -2.94 -8.85 -0.79
C ILE A 92 -2.60 -10.33 -1.01
N PRO A 93 -2.58 -10.84 -2.25
CA PRO A 93 -2.28 -12.24 -2.52
C PRO A 93 -0.84 -12.62 -2.15
N SER A 94 -0.62 -13.89 -1.82
CA SER A 94 0.72 -14.43 -1.50
C SER A 94 1.72 -14.39 -2.66
N SER A 95 1.27 -14.16 -3.89
CA SER A 95 2.14 -13.93 -5.05
C SER A 95 2.91 -12.61 -4.97
N ILE A 96 2.39 -11.62 -4.25
CA ILE A 96 3.00 -10.29 -4.13
C ILE A 96 4.30 -10.38 -3.32
N LYS A 97 5.39 -9.87 -3.91
CA LYS A 97 6.73 -9.81 -3.30
C LYS A 97 7.16 -8.39 -2.98
N LYS A 98 6.54 -7.41 -3.61
CA LYS A 98 6.92 -6.01 -3.45
C LYS A 98 5.71 -5.08 -3.51
N ILE A 99 5.69 -4.07 -2.63
CA ILE A 99 4.77 -2.93 -2.72
C ILE A 99 5.59 -1.72 -3.16
N ASN A 100 5.37 -1.28 -4.39
CA ASN A 100 6.14 -0.19 -4.98
C ASN A 100 5.76 1.18 -4.40
N SER A 101 6.62 2.15 -4.66
CA SER A 101 6.41 3.53 -4.24
C SER A 101 5.04 4.05 -4.70
N LYS A 102 4.32 4.68 -3.77
CA LYS A 102 3.00 5.28 -3.99
C LYS A 102 1.88 4.28 -4.39
N ALA A 103 2.02 3.01 -4.04
CA ALA A 103 1.03 1.98 -4.39
C ALA A 103 -0.37 2.27 -3.82
N TYR A 104 -0.44 2.79 -2.60
CA TYR A 104 -1.65 3.15 -1.86
C TYR A 104 -1.73 4.65 -1.53
N THR A 105 -1.10 5.50 -2.33
CA THR A 105 -1.10 6.95 -2.06
C THR A 105 -2.51 7.54 -2.13
N GLU A 106 -2.86 8.39 -1.15
CA GLU A 106 -4.13 9.13 -1.12
C GLU A 106 -5.38 8.23 -1.20
N VAL A 107 -5.30 7.01 -0.67
CA VAL A 107 -6.48 6.14 -0.60
C VAL A 107 -7.47 6.69 0.41
N VAL A 108 -8.74 6.82 -0.03
CA VAL A 108 -9.88 7.24 0.79
C VAL A 108 -10.96 6.15 0.72
N THR A 109 -11.38 5.62 1.86
CA THR A 109 -12.32 4.49 1.96
C THR A 109 -13.61 4.80 2.72
N HIS A 110 -13.86 6.03 3.15
CA HIS A 110 -15.02 6.48 3.95
C HIS A 110 -15.14 5.85 5.35
N GLU A 111 -14.59 4.66 5.55
CA GLU A 111 -14.56 3.97 6.84
C GLU A 111 -13.09 3.81 7.28
N PRO A 112 -12.82 3.70 8.59
CA PRO A 112 -11.49 3.45 9.11
C PRO A 112 -10.90 2.17 8.51
N MET A 113 -9.75 2.30 7.86
CA MET A 113 -9.08 1.21 7.16
C MET A 113 -8.07 0.50 8.06
N GLU A 114 -8.15 -0.82 8.11
CA GLU A 114 -7.08 -1.69 8.62
C GLU A 114 -6.48 -2.46 7.45
N LEU A 115 -5.15 -2.55 7.39
CA LEU A 115 -4.46 -3.25 6.31
C LEU A 115 -3.44 -4.24 6.88
N THR A 116 -3.41 -5.44 6.32
CA THR A 116 -2.38 -6.44 6.61
C THR A 116 -1.50 -6.66 5.38
N ILE A 117 -0.19 -6.48 5.57
CA ILE A 117 0.83 -6.82 4.57
C ILE A 117 1.31 -8.23 4.87
N PRO A 118 1.05 -9.21 3.98
CA PRO A 118 1.43 -10.59 4.23
C PRO A 118 2.94 -10.78 4.20
N GLY A 119 3.45 -11.73 4.97
CA GLY A 119 4.88 -12.05 5.07
C GLY A 119 5.54 -12.54 3.78
N THR A 120 4.76 -12.74 2.72
CA THR A 120 5.29 -13.01 1.37
C THR A 120 5.85 -11.78 0.69
N VAL A 121 5.44 -10.58 1.12
CA VAL A 121 6.00 -9.29 0.66
C VAL A 121 7.38 -9.12 1.29
N GLU A 122 8.40 -8.92 0.48
CA GLU A 122 9.77 -8.73 0.97
C GLU A 122 10.10 -7.27 1.24
N THR A 123 9.55 -6.37 0.43
CA THR A 123 9.90 -4.93 0.46
C THR A 123 8.67 -4.05 0.33
N VAL A 124 8.61 -3.00 1.17
CA VAL A 124 7.67 -1.88 1.06
C VAL A 124 8.47 -0.62 0.75
N ASP A 125 8.20 -0.05 -0.43
CA ASP A 125 8.96 1.10 -0.94
C ASP A 125 8.54 2.43 -0.29
N THR A 126 9.35 3.45 -0.53
CA THR A 126 9.13 4.84 -0.12
C THR A 126 7.76 5.35 -0.57
N TYR A 127 7.02 6.00 0.32
CA TYR A 127 5.67 6.57 0.08
C TYR A 127 4.60 5.53 -0.29
N ALA A 128 4.82 4.24 -0.05
CA ALA A 128 3.87 3.20 -0.45
C ALA A 128 2.44 3.45 0.06
N PHE A 129 2.29 4.01 1.26
CA PHE A 129 1.03 4.36 1.92
C PHE A 129 0.96 5.85 2.29
N SER A 130 1.49 6.74 1.44
CA SER A 130 1.44 8.18 1.74
C SER A 130 0.02 8.73 1.68
N GLU A 131 -0.31 9.60 2.63
CA GLU A 131 -1.57 10.35 2.68
C GLU A 131 -2.84 9.46 2.78
N CYS A 132 -2.69 8.21 3.23
CA CYS A 132 -3.81 7.31 3.52
C CYS A 132 -4.49 7.75 4.83
N ASN A 133 -5.35 8.76 4.74
CA ASN A 133 -5.92 9.37 5.95
C ASN A 133 -6.89 8.46 6.70
N ASP A 134 -7.51 7.49 6.04
CA ASP A 134 -8.43 6.53 6.68
C ASP A 134 -7.71 5.30 7.23
N LEU A 135 -6.41 5.15 6.95
CA LEU A 135 -5.59 4.09 7.53
C LEU A 135 -5.38 4.33 9.03
N THR A 136 -5.98 3.48 9.85
CA THR A 136 -5.89 3.52 11.31
C THR A 136 -4.94 2.47 11.86
N LYS A 137 -4.82 1.33 11.19
CA LYS A 137 -3.99 0.21 11.63
C LYS A 137 -3.28 -0.45 10.48
N LEU A 138 -2.00 -0.72 10.67
CA LEU A 138 -1.17 -1.45 9.71
C LEU A 138 -0.48 -2.63 10.41
N ILE A 139 -0.78 -3.83 9.95
CA ILE A 139 -0.12 -5.06 10.40
C ILE A 139 0.85 -5.52 9.32
N ILE A 140 2.10 -5.75 9.70
CA ILE A 140 3.14 -6.25 8.79
C ILE A 140 3.59 -7.61 9.32
N GLU A 141 3.27 -8.65 8.57
CA GLU A 141 3.54 -10.02 8.98
C GLU A 141 5.03 -10.40 8.88
N ASP A 142 5.40 -11.43 9.62
CA ASP A 142 6.75 -11.97 9.60
C ASP A 142 7.12 -12.51 8.20
N GLY A 143 8.32 -12.13 7.73
CA GLY A 143 8.79 -12.38 6.36
C GLY A 143 9.10 -11.09 5.59
N VAL A 144 8.48 -9.95 5.95
CA VAL A 144 8.85 -8.65 5.40
C VAL A 144 10.24 -8.26 5.91
N LYS A 145 11.13 -7.87 4.99
CA LYS A 145 12.55 -7.62 5.29
C LYS A 145 12.90 -6.15 5.35
N GLU A 146 12.27 -5.33 4.52
CA GLU A 146 12.62 -3.92 4.37
C GLU A 146 11.38 -3.04 4.27
N ILE A 147 11.38 -1.96 5.06
CA ILE A 147 10.41 -0.87 4.96
C ILE A 147 11.22 0.41 4.76
N GLU A 148 11.03 1.02 3.60
CA GLU A 148 11.78 2.22 3.24
C GLU A 148 11.24 3.48 3.92
N SER A 149 12.05 4.53 3.90
CA SER A 149 11.71 5.81 4.53
C SER A 149 10.41 6.38 3.99
N PHE A 150 9.60 6.96 4.88
CA PHE A 150 8.35 7.62 4.52
C PHE A 150 7.29 6.68 3.91
N ALA A 151 7.42 5.37 4.11
CA ALA A 151 6.43 4.42 3.59
C ALA A 151 5.01 4.75 4.06
N ILE A 152 4.86 5.35 5.26
CA ILE A 152 3.60 5.74 5.90
C ILE A 152 3.62 7.25 6.15
N LEU A 153 3.83 8.04 5.09
CA LEU A 153 3.90 9.50 5.19
C LEU A 153 2.48 10.09 5.30
N ASP A 154 2.29 11.00 6.25
CA ASP A 154 1.09 11.83 6.41
C ASP A 154 -0.25 11.06 6.51
N CYS A 155 -0.22 9.83 7.02
CA CYS A 155 -1.42 9.07 7.39
C CYS A 155 -1.96 9.62 8.72
N LYS A 156 -2.93 10.57 8.67
CA LYS A 156 -3.34 11.36 9.83
C LYS A 156 -3.98 10.55 10.97
N ASN A 157 -4.63 9.46 10.65
CA ASN A 157 -5.37 8.66 11.62
C ASN A 157 -4.67 7.36 12.02
N ILE A 158 -3.46 7.09 11.50
CA ILE A 158 -2.69 5.91 11.92
C ILE A 158 -2.38 5.98 13.41
N ASN A 159 -2.78 4.96 14.16
CA ASN A 159 -2.57 4.89 15.61
C ASN A 159 -1.90 3.57 16.03
N TYR A 160 -1.91 2.54 15.18
CA TYR A 160 -1.28 1.26 15.48
C TYR A 160 -0.51 0.71 14.28
N ILE A 161 0.73 0.31 14.52
CA ILE A 161 1.58 -0.35 13.53
C ILE A 161 2.21 -1.58 14.17
N GLU A 162 2.00 -2.76 13.57
CA GLU A 162 2.67 -3.98 13.98
C GLU A 162 3.81 -4.31 13.03
N LEU A 163 5.02 -4.48 13.60
CA LEU A 163 6.26 -4.73 12.87
C LEU A 163 6.77 -6.14 13.14
N PRO A 164 7.20 -6.89 12.11
CA PRO A 164 7.72 -8.23 12.28
C PRO A 164 9.18 -8.24 12.77
N ASN A 165 9.58 -9.36 13.35
CA ASN A 165 10.98 -9.58 13.74
C ASN A 165 11.92 -9.90 12.56
N SER A 166 11.37 -10.22 11.40
CA SER A 166 12.13 -10.47 10.16
C SER A 166 12.80 -9.24 9.57
N LEU A 167 12.44 -8.03 10.03
CA LEU A 167 12.97 -6.78 9.49
C LEU A 167 14.51 -6.71 9.63
N LYS A 168 15.14 -6.41 8.49
CA LYS A 168 16.57 -6.12 8.39
C LYS A 168 16.87 -4.63 8.32
N ARG A 169 15.85 -3.86 7.92
CA ARG A 169 15.94 -2.41 7.77
C ARG A 169 14.63 -1.75 8.17
N LEU A 170 14.74 -0.79 9.05
CA LEU A 170 13.66 0.09 9.48
C LEU A 170 14.18 1.53 9.49
N ARG A 171 13.57 2.39 8.72
CA ARG A 171 13.92 3.80 8.65
C ARG A 171 12.78 4.66 9.19
N TYR A 172 12.76 5.95 8.86
CA TYR A 172 11.70 6.90 9.23
C TYR A 172 10.39 6.52 8.53
N ILE A 173 9.67 5.51 9.01
CA ILE A 173 8.49 4.94 8.35
C ILE A 173 7.28 5.86 8.44
N VAL A 174 7.13 6.60 9.55
CA VAL A 174 6.08 7.59 9.75
C VAL A 174 6.74 8.95 9.75
N SER A 175 6.45 9.79 8.78
CA SER A 175 6.83 11.20 8.85
C SER A 175 5.69 12.01 9.41
N ALA A 176 6.00 12.79 10.41
CA ALA A 176 5.10 13.79 10.97
C ALA A 176 5.82 15.13 10.92
N MET A 177 5.91 15.73 9.74
CA MET A 177 6.48 17.08 9.65
C MET A 177 5.71 18.08 10.50
N ASP A 178 4.43 17.81 10.81
CA ASP A 178 3.57 18.65 11.65
C ASP A 178 2.79 17.90 12.75
N ARG A 179 3.12 16.63 13.03
CA ARG A 179 2.40 15.90 14.08
C ARG A 179 2.99 16.20 15.46
N SER A 180 2.29 17.04 16.22
CA SER A 180 2.36 17.05 17.68
C SER A 180 2.02 15.69 18.33
N ASP A 181 1.44 14.74 17.58
CA ASP A 181 0.75 13.54 18.06
C ASP A 181 1.47 12.21 17.77
N LEU A 182 2.78 12.19 17.54
CA LEU A 182 3.55 10.94 17.52
C LEU A 182 3.36 10.10 18.80
N ASN A 183 2.99 10.75 19.90
CA ASN A 183 2.69 10.10 21.16
C ASN A 183 1.45 9.20 21.13
N ASN A 184 0.56 9.37 20.15
CA ASN A 184 -0.67 8.57 20.01
C ASN A 184 -0.46 7.33 19.13
N ILE A 185 0.72 7.17 18.54
CA ILE A 185 1.05 6.01 17.72
C ILE A 185 1.68 4.94 18.60
N VAL A 186 1.11 3.74 18.57
CA VAL A 186 1.70 2.54 19.16
C VAL A 186 2.36 1.73 18.05
N ILE A 187 3.62 1.41 18.23
CA ILE A 187 4.35 0.43 17.40
C ILE A 187 4.55 -0.83 18.23
N LYS A 188 3.96 -1.93 17.79
CA LYS A 188 4.22 -3.26 18.33
C LYS A 188 5.31 -3.91 17.49
N PHE A 189 6.43 -4.28 18.11
CA PHE A 189 7.51 -5.01 17.47
C PHE A 189 7.49 -6.48 17.92
N ASN A 190 7.40 -7.43 17.00
CA ASN A 190 7.30 -8.86 17.30
C ASN A 190 8.65 -9.52 17.61
N GLY A 191 9.61 -8.74 18.05
CA GLY A 191 10.92 -9.16 18.58
C GLY A 191 11.17 -8.65 19.99
N SER A 192 12.37 -8.83 20.48
CA SER A 192 12.83 -8.31 21.76
C SER A 192 13.22 -6.83 21.67
N ALA A 193 13.27 -6.16 22.83
CA ALA A 193 13.76 -4.78 22.92
C ALA A 193 15.19 -4.62 22.35
N ASP A 194 16.09 -5.57 22.63
CA ASP A 194 17.47 -5.54 22.12
C ASP A 194 17.54 -5.64 20.59
N GLU A 195 16.64 -6.43 19.98
CA GLU A 195 16.56 -6.55 18.52
C GLU A 195 16.05 -5.25 17.90
N PHE A 196 15.03 -4.63 18.50
CA PHE A 196 14.52 -3.34 18.02
C PHE A 196 15.57 -2.23 18.15
N ILE A 197 16.26 -2.13 19.29
CA ILE A 197 17.33 -1.15 19.52
C ILE A 197 18.42 -1.28 18.45
N LYS A 198 18.88 -2.50 18.18
CA LYS A 198 19.86 -2.74 17.11
C LYS A 198 19.36 -2.32 15.73
N LEU A 199 18.07 -2.59 15.44
CA LEU A 199 17.45 -2.24 14.16
C LEU A 199 17.40 -0.72 13.94
N VAL A 200 17.03 0.06 14.97
CA VAL A 200 16.94 1.52 14.87
C VAL A 200 18.29 2.22 14.98
N ASP A 201 19.23 1.70 15.77
CA ASP A 201 20.59 2.22 15.86
C ASP A 201 21.32 2.12 14.54
N PHE A 202 21.18 0.98 13.88
CA PHE A 202 21.75 0.77 12.54
C PHE A 202 21.25 1.79 11.51
N SER A 203 20.02 2.25 11.65
CA SER A 203 19.39 3.21 10.74
C SER A 203 19.56 4.68 11.16
N ASN A 204 20.23 4.97 12.27
CA ASN A 204 20.32 6.30 12.90
C ASN A 204 18.94 6.91 13.24
N SER A 205 17.97 6.08 13.60
CA SER A 205 16.58 6.49 13.82
C SER A 205 16.17 6.56 15.29
N THR A 206 17.12 6.37 16.23
CA THR A 206 16.85 6.30 17.68
C THR A 206 16.09 7.53 18.19
N ASN A 207 16.51 8.74 17.86
CA ASN A 207 15.85 9.99 18.28
C ASN A 207 14.41 10.11 17.77
N TYR A 208 14.11 9.50 16.64
CA TYR A 208 12.78 9.47 16.08
C TYR A 208 11.87 8.52 16.85
N PHE A 209 12.31 7.27 17.02
CA PHE A 209 11.53 6.25 17.72
C PHE A 209 11.39 6.50 19.23
N SER A 210 12.30 7.25 19.87
CA SER A 210 12.17 7.63 21.28
C SER A 210 10.92 8.47 21.58
N ARG A 211 10.31 9.07 20.55
CA ARG A 211 9.07 9.86 20.64
C ARG A 211 7.80 9.04 20.42
N ILE A 212 7.93 7.78 20.05
CA ILE A 212 6.83 6.88 19.73
C ILE A 212 6.68 5.87 20.85
N HIS A 213 5.47 5.41 21.12
CA HIS A 213 5.24 4.35 22.08
C HIS A 213 5.53 2.99 21.41
N VAL A 214 6.71 2.43 21.67
CA VAL A 214 7.13 1.15 21.10
C VAL A 214 7.02 0.05 22.16
N LEU A 215 6.37 -1.06 21.80
CA LEU A 215 6.21 -2.26 22.63
C LEU A 215 6.98 -3.42 21.99
N ASP A 216 7.57 -4.28 22.81
CA ASP A 216 8.18 -5.53 22.38
C ASP A 216 7.14 -6.66 22.26
N LYS A 217 7.59 -7.87 21.91
CA LYS A 217 6.73 -9.06 21.77
C LYS A 217 5.93 -9.43 23.03
N ASN A 218 6.35 -8.98 24.22
CA ASN A 218 5.69 -9.25 25.50
C ASN A 218 4.79 -8.08 25.95
N ASP A 219 4.56 -7.08 25.09
CA ASP A 219 3.88 -5.82 25.38
C ASP A 219 4.61 -4.94 26.40
N GLU A 220 5.91 -5.15 26.58
CA GLU A 220 6.74 -4.31 27.43
C GLU A 220 7.27 -3.10 26.64
N ARG A 221 7.26 -1.92 27.29
CA ARG A 221 7.73 -0.69 26.63
C ARG A 221 9.22 -0.73 26.36
N ILE A 222 9.60 -0.50 25.10
CA ILE A 222 10.99 -0.31 24.69
C ILE A 222 11.39 1.14 24.98
N VAL A 223 12.45 1.33 25.74
CA VAL A 223 13.03 2.64 26.05
C VAL A 223 14.29 2.80 25.20
N LEU A 224 14.35 3.84 24.37
CA LEU A 224 15.43 4.17 23.44
C LEU A 224 16.27 5.33 23.96
#